data_b9300fe847ab0732eccc061c48eafba6
#
_entry.id   b9300fe847ab0732eccc061c48eafba6
#
_cell.length_a   1.000
_cell.length_b   1.000
_cell.length_c   1.000
_cell.angle_alpha   90.00
_cell.angle_beta   90.00
_cell.angle_gamma   90.00
#
_symmetry.space_group_name_H-M   'P 1'
#
loop_
_entity.id
_entity.type
_entity.pdbx_description
1 polymer ?
#
loop_
_entity_poly.entity_id
_entity_poly.type
_entity_poly.pdbx_seq_one_letter_code
_entity_poly.pdbx_strand_id
1 'polypeptide(L)'
;MYAVIVTIHQPEFLPFGGFFAKAMRSDRFVLLDTVQFKKNYFENRNRVLVNGQPQYVTVPILHKGRLESIFTDVRICEDPRWAKKIIDTLRINYGKYPRAQQVLPPLFEVLATPATHLAPLNIALIRQLADLSFADEAQNVV
;
A
#
# COMPACT_ATOMS: atom_id res chain seq x y z
N MET A 1 -20.33 -7.87 28.56
CA MET A 1 -20.49 -7.68 27.08
C MET A 1 -19.24 -6.98 26.58
N TYR A 2 -18.51 -7.62 25.70
CA TYR A 2 -17.31 -7.01 25.10
C TYR A 2 -17.73 -6.35 23.77
N ALA A 3 -17.45 -5.06 23.60
CA ALA A 3 -17.63 -4.38 22.33
C ALA A 3 -16.48 -4.77 21.39
N VAL A 4 -16.81 -5.23 20.20
CA VAL A 4 -15.83 -5.51 19.14
C VAL A 4 -15.65 -4.26 18.30
N ILE A 5 -14.43 -3.75 18.21
CA ILE A 5 -14.09 -2.60 17.37
C ILE A 5 -13.76 -3.08 15.95
N VAL A 6 -14.58 -2.70 14.99
CA VAL A 6 -14.35 -2.99 13.57
C VAL A 6 -14.03 -1.70 12.85
N THR A 7 -12.90 -1.67 12.16
CA THR A 7 -12.53 -0.56 11.27
C THR A 7 -12.55 -1.04 9.81
N ILE A 8 -13.14 -0.25 8.93
CA ILE A 8 -13.21 -0.53 7.51
C ILE A 8 -12.45 0.56 6.76
N HIS A 9 -11.56 0.18 5.87
CA HIS A 9 -10.76 1.11 5.07
C HIS A 9 -10.50 0.56 3.67
N GLN A 10 -10.38 1.45 2.68
CA GLN A 10 -9.92 1.05 1.34
C GLN A 10 -8.42 0.70 1.40
N PRO A 11 -7.94 -0.29 0.62
CA PRO A 11 -6.52 -0.60 0.57
C PRO A 11 -5.74 0.51 -0.16
N GLU A 12 -5.08 1.37 0.59
CA GLU A 12 -4.23 2.43 0.07
C GLU A 12 -2.86 1.89 -0.38
N PHE A 13 -2.25 2.57 -1.33
CA PHE A 13 -0.88 2.29 -1.75
C PHE A 13 0.13 2.89 -0.76
N LEU A 14 0.98 2.06 -0.15
CA LEU A 14 1.96 2.46 0.87
C LEU A 14 1.37 3.40 1.91
N PRO A 15 0.39 2.96 2.73
CA PRO A 15 -0.35 3.83 3.63
C PRO A 15 0.54 4.53 4.65
N PHE A 16 0.10 5.70 5.10
CA PHE A 16 0.76 6.44 6.18
C PHE A 16 0.51 5.82 7.56
N GLY A 17 1.31 6.25 8.56
CA GLY A 17 1.24 5.70 9.92
C GLY A 17 -0.14 5.72 10.59
N GLY A 18 -0.99 6.70 10.28
CA GLY A 18 -2.36 6.78 10.80
C GLY A 18 -3.27 5.63 10.34
N PHE A 19 -3.04 5.07 9.15
CA PHE A 19 -3.73 3.88 8.67
C PHE A 19 -3.45 2.68 9.60
N PHE A 20 -2.17 2.44 9.89
CA PHE A 20 -1.75 1.35 10.78
C PHE A 20 -2.15 1.61 12.24
N ALA A 21 -2.13 2.86 12.70
CA ALA A 21 -2.62 3.21 14.04
C ALA A 21 -4.11 2.87 14.23
N LYS A 22 -4.92 3.00 13.20
CA LYS A 22 -6.32 2.53 13.24
C LYS A 22 -6.40 1.01 13.27
N ALA A 23 -5.58 0.33 12.45
CA ALA A 23 -5.53 -1.14 12.44
C ALA A 23 -5.18 -1.70 13.82
N MET A 24 -4.18 -1.13 14.50
CA MET A 24 -3.76 -1.54 15.83
C MET A 24 -4.84 -1.39 16.90
N ARG A 25 -5.74 -0.44 16.76
CA ARG A 25 -6.84 -0.17 17.70
C ARG A 25 -8.11 -0.94 17.39
N SER A 26 -8.09 -1.77 16.37
CA SER A 26 -9.26 -2.52 15.91
C SER A 26 -9.11 -3.99 16.25
N ASP A 27 -10.18 -4.62 16.71
CA ASP A 27 -10.26 -6.08 16.84
C ASP A 27 -10.35 -6.75 15.47
N ARG A 28 -10.92 -6.01 14.49
CA ARG A 28 -10.98 -6.40 13.07
C ARG A 28 -10.73 -5.18 12.20
N PHE A 29 -9.78 -5.30 11.29
CA PHE A 29 -9.51 -4.28 10.28
C PHE A 29 -9.83 -4.85 8.90
N VAL A 30 -10.88 -4.31 8.27
CA VAL A 30 -11.40 -4.79 6.99
C VAL A 30 -10.85 -3.93 5.86
N LEU A 31 -10.16 -4.54 4.91
CA LEU A 31 -9.75 -3.90 3.66
C LEU A 31 -10.88 -4.04 2.64
N LEU A 32 -11.58 -2.94 2.38
CA LEU A 32 -12.74 -2.90 1.49
C LEU A 32 -12.32 -2.50 0.08
N ASP A 33 -12.25 -3.46 -0.83
CA ASP A 33 -11.83 -3.28 -2.22
C ASP A 33 -12.98 -3.35 -3.25
N THR A 34 -14.20 -3.62 -2.80
CA THR A 34 -15.41 -3.66 -3.64
C THR A 34 -16.12 -2.31 -3.73
N VAL A 35 -15.37 -1.23 -3.71
CA VAL A 35 -15.84 0.15 -3.76
C VAL A 35 -15.37 0.85 -5.03
N GLN A 36 -15.97 1.99 -5.34
CA GLN A 36 -15.57 2.81 -6.47
C GLN A 36 -14.12 3.30 -6.32
N PHE A 37 -13.32 3.10 -7.35
CA PHE A 37 -11.94 3.58 -7.41
C PHE A 37 -11.88 5.10 -7.63
N LYS A 38 -11.01 5.77 -6.87
CA LYS A 38 -10.73 7.21 -7.00
C LYS A 38 -9.33 7.42 -7.59
N LYS A 39 -9.29 7.77 -8.87
CA LYS A 39 -8.03 8.08 -9.56
C LYS A 39 -7.33 9.28 -8.92
N ASN A 40 -5.99 9.17 -8.83
CA ASN A 40 -5.13 10.20 -8.25
C ASN A 40 -5.41 10.48 -6.76
N TYR A 41 -5.95 9.51 -6.08
CA TYR A 41 -6.09 9.48 -4.64
C TYR A 41 -5.10 8.47 -4.03
N PHE A 42 -5.20 8.15 -2.76
CA PHE A 42 -4.23 7.28 -2.07
C PHE A 42 -4.26 5.81 -2.51
N GLU A 43 -5.22 5.40 -3.33
CA GLU A 43 -5.28 4.02 -3.83
C GLU A 43 -4.16 3.70 -4.81
N ASN A 44 -3.73 4.64 -5.67
CA ASN A 44 -2.67 4.36 -6.65
C ASN A 44 -1.43 5.22 -6.50
N ARG A 45 -1.39 6.13 -5.52
CA ARG A 45 -0.21 6.96 -5.25
C ARG A 45 -0.12 7.36 -3.80
N ASN A 46 1.09 7.65 -3.35
CA ASN A 46 1.32 8.27 -2.06
C ASN A 46 2.55 9.18 -2.11
N ARG A 47 2.74 9.98 -1.08
CA ARG A 47 3.90 10.86 -0.95
C ARG A 47 4.99 10.19 -0.14
N VAL A 48 6.20 10.26 -0.66
CA VAL A 48 7.43 9.85 0.04
C VAL A 48 8.39 11.03 0.09
N LEU A 49 9.33 11.02 1.02
CA LEU A 49 10.35 12.03 1.10
C LEU A 49 11.49 11.72 0.11
N VAL A 50 11.75 12.64 -0.79
CA VAL A 50 12.88 12.60 -1.72
C VAL A 50 13.74 13.83 -1.45
N ASN A 51 14.97 13.63 -0.98
CA ASN A 51 15.84 14.71 -0.53
C ASN A 51 15.16 15.66 0.48
N GLY A 52 14.38 15.08 1.41
CA GLY A 52 13.66 15.84 2.43
C GLY A 52 12.39 16.55 1.95
N GLN A 53 12.03 16.44 0.67
CA GLN A 53 10.82 17.04 0.10
C GLN A 53 9.76 15.98 -0.24
N PRO A 54 8.47 16.21 0.03
CA PRO A 54 7.42 15.28 -0.31
C PRO A 54 7.23 15.20 -1.84
N GLN A 55 7.34 14.00 -2.38
CA GLN A 55 7.09 13.71 -3.79
C GLN A 55 6.15 12.52 -3.94
N TYR A 56 5.31 12.53 -4.97
CA TYR A 56 4.43 11.42 -5.27
C TYR A 56 5.19 10.27 -5.93
N VAL A 57 4.95 9.06 -5.42
CA VAL A 57 5.19 7.80 -6.12
C VAL A 57 3.84 7.23 -6.54
N THR A 58 3.75 6.79 -7.78
CA THR A 58 2.48 6.43 -8.40
C THR A 58 2.58 5.09 -9.11
N VAL A 59 1.63 4.20 -8.85
CA VAL A 59 1.40 3.02 -9.66
C VAL A 59 0.59 3.41 -10.89
N PRO A 60 1.11 3.25 -12.10
CA PRO A 60 0.38 3.60 -13.32
C PRO A 60 -0.73 2.59 -13.59
N ILE A 61 -1.94 3.08 -13.81
CA ILE A 61 -3.10 2.24 -14.05
C ILE A 61 -3.57 2.34 -15.51
N LEU A 62 -4.12 1.25 -16.03
CA LEU A 62 -4.77 1.23 -17.32
C LEU A 62 -6.15 1.87 -17.18
N HIS A 63 -6.28 3.07 -17.77
CA HIS A 63 -7.51 3.82 -17.75
C HIS A 63 -8.24 3.71 -19.10
N LYS A 64 -9.16 2.77 -19.19
CA LYS A 64 -10.05 2.66 -20.36
C LYS A 64 -11.32 3.48 -20.13
N GLY A 65 -11.23 4.81 -20.12
CA GLY A 65 -12.40 5.70 -20.23
C GLY A 65 -13.56 5.54 -19.25
N ARG A 66 -13.50 4.63 -18.29
CA ARG A 66 -14.53 4.38 -17.29
C ARG A 66 -14.19 5.12 -16.00
N LEU A 67 -14.91 6.20 -15.74
CA LEU A 67 -14.82 6.98 -14.51
C LEU A 67 -15.29 6.21 -13.26
N GLU A 68 -15.93 5.04 -13.44
CA GLU A 68 -16.61 4.28 -12.38
C GLU A 68 -16.16 2.81 -12.34
N SER A 69 -14.86 2.57 -12.25
CA SER A 69 -14.37 1.21 -12.03
C SER A 69 -14.46 0.86 -10.55
N ILE A 70 -14.92 -0.35 -10.23
CA ILE A 70 -14.75 -0.93 -8.89
C ILE A 70 -13.24 -1.17 -8.69
N PHE A 71 -12.76 -0.97 -7.48
CA PHE A 71 -11.32 -1.01 -7.20
C PHE A 71 -10.69 -2.37 -7.54
N THR A 72 -11.41 -3.47 -7.34
CA THR A 72 -10.95 -4.83 -7.75
C THR A 72 -10.65 -4.97 -9.23
N ASP A 73 -11.29 -4.15 -10.08
CA ASP A 73 -11.15 -4.24 -11.55
C ASP A 73 -10.04 -3.33 -12.10
N VAL A 74 -9.40 -2.53 -11.25
CA VAL A 74 -8.36 -1.58 -11.67
C VAL A 74 -7.09 -2.33 -12.03
N ARG A 75 -6.71 -2.27 -13.31
CA ARG A 75 -5.50 -2.90 -13.84
C ARG A 75 -4.31 -1.96 -13.82
N ILE A 76 -3.15 -2.52 -13.52
CA ILE A 76 -1.85 -1.84 -13.57
C ILE A 76 -1.31 -1.88 -15.00
N CYS A 77 -0.58 -0.84 -15.41
CA CYS A 77 0.17 -0.86 -16.66
C CYS A 77 1.23 -1.98 -16.66
N GLU A 78 1.34 -2.69 -17.77
CA GLU A 78 2.21 -3.86 -17.89
C GLU A 78 3.72 -3.51 -17.92
N ASP A 79 4.07 -2.25 -18.13
CA ASP A 79 5.46 -1.79 -18.13
C ASP A 79 6.08 -1.85 -16.72
N PRO A 80 7.05 -2.73 -16.46
CA PRO A 80 7.58 -2.94 -15.11
C PRO A 80 8.49 -1.80 -14.61
N ARG A 81 8.82 -0.83 -15.44
CA ARG A 81 9.74 0.28 -15.09
C ARG A 81 9.22 1.13 -13.93
N TRP A 82 7.89 1.20 -13.75
CA TRP A 82 7.30 1.92 -12.63
C TRP A 82 7.71 1.32 -11.28
N ALA A 83 7.70 0.00 -11.16
CA ALA A 83 8.07 -0.69 -9.93
C ALA A 83 9.55 -0.46 -9.59
N LYS A 84 10.43 -0.60 -10.60
CA LYS A 84 11.86 -0.30 -10.45
C LYS A 84 12.10 1.13 -9.98
N LYS A 85 11.41 2.10 -10.57
CA LYS A 85 11.52 3.52 -10.19
C LYS A 85 11.13 3.75 -8.72
N ILE A 86 10.05 3.13 -8.25
CA ILE A 86 9.61 3.24 -6.86
C ILE A 86 10.63 2.59 -5.92
N ILE A 87 11.09 1.37 -6.23
CA ILE A 87 12.11 0.65 -5.46
C ILE A 87 13.39 1.49 -5.33
N ASP A 88 13.91 2.03 -6.43
CA ASP A 88 15.12 2.85 -6.41
C ASP A 88 14.91 4.15 -5.61
N THR A 89 13.75 4.79 -5.74
CA THR A 89 13.40 5.97 -4.95
C THR A 89 13.40 5.67 -3.46
N LEU A 90 12.76 4.58 -3.04
CA LEU A 90 12.72 4.19 -1.64
C LEU A 90 14.10 3.77 -1.13
N ARG A 91 14.86 3.01 -1.91
CA ARG A 91 16.22 2.56 -1.53
C ARG A 91 17.15 3.75 -1.28
N ILE A 92 17.17 4.73 -2.18
CA ILE A 92 18.06 5.89 -2.09
C ILE A 92 17.69 6.78 -0.90
N ASN A 93 16.40 7.05 -0.71
CA ASN A 93 15.97 8.03 0.29
C ASN A 93 15.76 7.45 1.69
N TYR A 94 15.42 6.16 1.80
CA TYR A 94 15.12 5.50 3.08
C TYR A 94 16.17 4.47 3.51
N GLY A 95 17.04 4.01 2.61
CA GLY A 95 18.04 2.98 2.91
C GLY A 95 19.02 3.32 4.05
N LYS A 96 19.19 4.59 4.36
CA LYS A 96 20.05 5.08 5.44
C LYS A 96 19.47 4.93 6.86
N TYR A 97 18.18 4.67 6.98
CA TYR A 97 17.54 4.57 8.30
C TYR A 97 17.79 3.21 8.95
N PRO A 98 17.90 3.13 10.27
CA PRO A 98 18.32 1.90 10.97
C PRO A 98 17.45 0.68 10.67
N ARG A 99 16.12 0.86 10.49
CA ARG A 99 15.19 -0.23 10.20
C ARG A 99 15.04 -0.56 8.70
N ALA A 100 15.70 0.19 7.83
CA ALA A 100 15.57 0.02 6.38
C ALA A 100 15.89 -1.40 5.91
N GLN A 101 16.92 -2.03 6.49
CA GLN A 101 17.34 -3.40 6.14
C GLN A 101 16.29 -4.46 6.49
N GLN A 102 15.40 -4.16 7.41
CA GLN A 102 14.29 -5.03 7.80
C GLN A 102 13.03 -4.76 6.98
N VAL A 103 12.74 -3.49 6.71
CA VAL A 103 11.48 -3.05 6.11
C VAL A 103 11.51 -3.07 4.58
N LEU A 104 12.59 -2.58 3.97
CA LEU A 104 12.62 -2.39 2.52
C LEU A 104 12.67 -3.69 1.70
N PRO A 105 13.50 -4.72 2.05
CA PRO A 105 13.60 -5.91 1.23
C PRO A 105 12.26 -6.62 0.99
N PRO A 106 11.42 -6.92 2.01
CA PRO A 106 10.11 -7.54 1.78
C PRO A 106 9.17 -6.70 0.91
N LEU A 107 9.20 -5.36 1.06
CA LEU A 107 8.43 -4.47 0.20
C LEU A 107 8.92 -4.51 -1.25
N PHE A 108 10.23 -4.58 -1.46
CA PHE A 108 10.82 -4.66 -2.80
C PHE A 108 10.47 -5.97 -3.50
N GLU A 109 10.40 -7.07 -2.77
CA GLU A 109 9.94 -8.36 -3.31
C GLU A 109 8.50 -8.27 -3.82
N VAL A 110 7.59 -7.67 -3.04
CA VAL A 110 6.21 -7.45 -3.48
C VAL A 110 6.14 -6.54 -4.70
N LEU A 111 6.87 -5.41 -4.69
CA LEU A 111 6.88 -4.45 -5.81
C LEU A 111 7.50 -5.03 -7.09
N ALA A 112 8.52 -5.89 -6.96
CA ALA A 112 9.19 -6.54 -8.09
C ALA A 112 8.39 -7.72 -8.66
N THR A 113 7.45 -8.27 -7.90
CA THR A 113 6.58 -9.35 -8.37
C THR A 113 5.57 -8.78 -9.37
N PRO A 114 5.42 -9.38 -10.57
CA PRO A 114 4.46 -8.92 -11.55
C PRO A 114 3.04 -8.89 -10.97
N ALA A 115 2.41 -7.72 -11.01
CA ALA A 115 1.05 -7.51 -10.53
C ALA A 115 0.18 -6.98 -11.67
N THR A 116 -0.99 -7.57 -11.87
CA THR A 116 -1.94 -7.17 -12.93
C THR A 116 -3.02 -6.22 -12.43
N HIS A 117 -3.35 -6.28 -11.13
CA HIS A 117 -4.41 -5.49 -10.50
C HIS A 117 -3.90 -4.74 -9.29
N LEU A 118 -4.46 -3.55 -9.08
CA LEU A 118 -4.01 -2.62 -8.04
C LEU A 118 -4.38 -3.08 -6.62
N ALA A 119 -5.61 -3.57 -6.41
CA ALA A 119 -6.08 -3.97 -5.09
C ALA A 119 -5.23 -5.10 -4.48
N PRO A 120 -4.94 -6.21 -5.16
CA PRO A 120 -4.05 -7.25 -4.64
C PRO A 120 -2.63 -6.75 -4.33
N LEU A 121 -2.07 -5.86 -5.16
CA LEU A 121 -0.77 -5.25 -4.88
C LEU A 121 -0.79 -4.46 -3.57
N ASN A 122 -1.78 -3.58 -3.40
CA ASN A 122 -1.91 -2.77 -2.19
C ASN A 122 -2.10 -3.63 -0.95
N ILE A 123 -2.94 -4.66 -1.02
CA ILE A 123 -3.17 -5.59 0.09
C ILE A 123 -1.88 -6.32 0.47
N ALA A 124 -1.10 -6.79 -0.51
CA ALA A 124 0.18 -7.43 -0.25
C ALA A 124 1.18 -6.49 0.44
N LEU A 125 1.29 -5.23 -0.02
CA LEU A 125 2.14 -4.21 0.60
C LEU A 125 1.69 -3.87 2.03
N ILE A 126 0.37 -3.73 2.26
CA ILE A 126 -0.20 -3.46 3.58
C ILE A 126 0.14 -4.60 4.55
N ARG A 127 -0.02 -5.86 4.11
CA ARG A 127 0.31 -7.02 4.94
C ARG A 127 1.79 -7.05 5.33
N GLN A 128 2.69 -6.82 4.38
CA GLN A 128 4.12 -6.75 4.67
C GLN A 128 4.44 -5.64 5.69
N LEU A 129 3.87 -4.45 5.52
CA LEU A 129 4.07 -3.35 6.46
C LEU A 129 3.45 -3.64 7.83
N ALA A 130 2.29 -4.27 7.90
CA ALA A 130 1.65 -4.67 9.15
C ALA A 130 2.48 -5.72 9.89
N ASP A 131 2.94 -6.77 9.21
CA ASP A 131 3.78 -7.82 9.80
C ASP A 131 5.08 -7.25 10.39
N LEU A 132 5.71 -6.31 9.69
CA LEU A 132 6.94 -5.66 10.13
C LEU A 132 6.73 -4.63 11.24
N SER A 133 5.56 -4.01 11.27
CA SER A 133 5.23 -2.98 12.27
C SER A 133 4.69 -3.57 13.55
N PHE A 134 4.08 -4.75 13.48
CA PHE A 134 3.27 -5.36 14.54
C PHE A 134 3.63 -6.84 14.70
N ALA A 135 4.92 -7.18 14.71
CA ALA A 135 5.40 -8.57 14.76
C ALA A 135 4.76 -9.43 15.86
N ASP A 136 4.26 -8.80 16.93
CA ASP A 136 3.56 -9.46 18.03
C ASP A 136 2.02 -9.37 17.94
N GLU A 137 1.46 -8.53 17.03
CA GLU A 137 0.01 -8.24 16.95
C GLU A 137 -0.59 -8.43 15.54
N ALA A 138 0.16 -8.90 14.56
CA ALA A 138 -0.21 -8.97 13.14
C ALA A 138 -1.41 -9.90 12.81
N GLN A 139 -2.01 -10.53 13.79
CA GLN A 139 -3.13 -11.48 13.59
C GLN A 139 -4.49 -10.83 13.26
N ASN A 140 -4.58 -9.49 13.30
CA ASN A 140 -5.84 -8.76 13.20
C ASN A 140 -6.13 -8.13 11.84
N VAL A 141 -5.24 -8.26 10.84
CA VAL A 141 -5.47 -7.76 9.48
C VAL A 141 -6.06 -8.88 8.62
N VAL A 142 -7.30 -8.72 8.20
CA VAL A 142 -8.05 -9.66 7.37
C VAL A 142 -8.30 -9.09 5.97
#